data_b05d61f7d450d01da4d02df47ce83809
#
_entry.id   b05d61f7d450d01da4d02df47ce83809
#
_cell.length_a   1.000
_cell.length_b   1.000
_cell.length_c   1.000
_cell.angle_alpha   90.00
_cell.angle_beta   90.00
_cell.angle_gamma   90.00
#
_symmetry.space_group_name_H-M   'P 1'
#
loop_
_entity.id
_entity.type
_entity.pdbx_description
1 polymer ?
#
loop_
_entity_poly.entity_id
_entity_poly.type
_entity_poly.pdbx_seq_one_letter_code
_entity_poly.pdbx_strand_id
1 'polypeptide(L)'
;MDKTVKMFNDNFEQVLTDLPNLTFLDYEEEDVAVQTNTLEVKGRDGVLVGSNTFGPFKLILNFVYTGVDTEDYHLFKQRMRGLLFRREPFYITHSDMPGKKYAVYCESHTIEDVYDRNGKFEVSFNVYKGYSESLKNTLDVNFLSDNWQFEGGLISDKEIKYKHNSKRFEIWNGSFDTIDPLTHKLIIRIKADAPNGFKMTNHMTGQTIIYYGSLQSYQTLTFIGVHPVIGSERVGANTNHEWIELLPGFNNIEIDGVGVSNVSAEFEFDFIYR
;
A
#
# COMPACT_ATOMS: atom_id res chain seq x y z
N MET A 1 -2.30 -14.45 -21.97
CA MET A 1 -2.15 -14.50 -20.52
C MET A 1 -3.50 -14.91 -19.94
N ASP A 2 -3.54 -15.91 -19.08
CA ASP A 2 -4.81 -16.29 -18.47
C ASP A 2 -5.24 -15.18 -17.51
N LYS A 3 -6.49 -14.74 -17.64
CA LYS A 3 -7.04 -13.70 -16.78
C LYS A 3 -7.31 -14.25 -15.39
N THR A 4 -6.72 -13.65 -14.37
CA THR A 4 -6.81 -14.13 -12.98
C THR A 4 -7.27 -13.02 -12.03
N VAL A 5 -8.02 -13.41 -11.02
CA VAL A 5 -8.41 -12.56 -9.87
C VAL A 5 -8.12 -13.31 -8.60
N LYS A 6 -7.38 -12.69 -7.69
CA LYS A 6 -6.95 -13.27 -6.43
C LYS A 6 -7.40 -12.39 -5.27
N MET A 7 -7.95 -13.03 -4.24
CA MET A 7 -8.32 -12.42 -2.96
C MET A 7 -7.39 -12.98 -1.87
N PHE A 8 -6.90 -12.13 -0.98
CA PHE A 8 -6.01 -12.58 0.09
C PHE A 8 -5.98 -11.61 1.27
N ASN A 9 -5.61 -12.12 2.42
CA ASN A 9 -5.12 -11.38 3.58
C ASN A 9 -4.14 -12.27 4.34
N ASP A 10 -3.75 -11.91 5.56
CA ASP A 10 -2.80 -12.69 6.37
C ASP A 10 -3.30 -14.11 6.71
N ASN A 11 -4.63 -14.35 6.67
CA ASN A 11 -5.26 -15.58 7.10
C ASN A 11 -5.75 -16.47 5.95
N PHE A 12 -5.87 -15.94 4.75
CA PHE A 12 -6.35 -16.71 3.60
C PHE A 12 -5.81 -16.18 2.27
N GLU A 13 -5.82 -17.06 1.29
CA GLU A 13 -5.55 -16.77 -0.11
C GLU A 13 -6.51 -17.61 -0.97
N GLN A 14 -7.19 -16.98 -1.93
CA GLN A 14 -8.12 -17.62 -2.84
C GLN A 14 -8.02 -17.00 -4.23
N VAL A 15 -7.75 -17.82 -5.22
CA VAL A 15 -7.87 -17.42 -6.63
C VAL A 15 -9.31 -17.66 -7.07
N LEU A 16 -10.05 -16.59 -7.37
CA LEU A 16 -11.46 -16.70 -7.77
C LEU A 16 -11.61 -17.39 -9.12
N THR A 17 -10.71 -17.14 -10.04
CA THR A 17 -10.71 -17.71 -11.39
C THR A 17 -10.31 -19.19 -11.44
N ASP A 18 -9.87 -19.78 -10.31
CA ASP A 18 -9.72 -21.24 -10.19
C ASP A 18 -11.06 -21.95 -9.93
N LEU A 19 -12.13 -21.19 -9.68
CA LEU A 19 -13.46 -21.77 -9.60
C LEU A 19 -13.89 -22.29 -10.98
N PRO A 20 -14.37 -23.52 -11.07
CA PRO A 20 -14.77 -24.10 -12.34
C PRO A 20 -15.78 -23.21 -13.07
N ASN A 21 -15.58 -23.05 -14.36
CA ASN A 21 -16.50 -22.34 -15.26
C ASN A 21 -16.68 -20.83 -14.98
N LEU A 22 -15.87 -20.23 -14.11
CA LEU A 22 -15.83 -18.80 -13.85
C LEU A 22 -14.71 -18.16 -14.66
N THR A 23 -15.02 -17.16 -15.45
CA THR A 23 -14.06 -16.41 -16.26
C THR A 23 -14.12 -14.93 -15.90
N PHE A 24 -12.98 -14.33 -15.59
CA PHE A 24 -12.84 -12.89 -15.44
C PHE A 24 -12.83 -12.22 -16.80
N LEU A 25 -13.64 -11.18 -16.99
CA LEU A 25 -13.77 -10.43 -18.26
C LEU A 25 -12.92 -9.18 -18.25
N ASP A 26 -13.27 -8.25 -17.37
CA ASP A 26 -12.67 -6.92 -17.27
C ASP A 26 -12.91 -6.30 -15.89
N TYR A 27 -12.39 -5.11 -15.69
CA TYR A 27 -12.59 -4.31 -14.48
C TYR A 27 -12.90 -2.85 -14.84
N GLU A 28 -13.56 -2.18 -13.91
CA GLU A 28 -13.76 -0.73 -13.91
C GLU A 28 -13.28 -0.18 -12.56
N GLU A 29 -12.50 0.88 -12.61
CA GLU A 29 -12.00 1.60 -11.43
C GLU A 29 -12.62 3.00 -11.44
N GLU A 30 -13.45 3.31 -10.44
CA GLU A 30 -14.01 4.66 -10.28
C GLU A 30 -12.93 5.64 -9.82
N ASP A 31 -13.08 6.90 -10.19
CA ASP A 31 -12.22 7.96 -9.67
C ASP A 31 -12.41 8.12 -8.16
N VAL A 32 -11.33 8.49 -7.47
CA VAL A 32 -11.38 8.74 -6.03
C VAL A 32 -12.27 9.94 -5.70
N ALA A 33 -13.07 9.85 -4.65
CA ALA A 33 -13.88 10.96 -4.18
C ALA A 33 -12.98 12.04 -3.55
N VAL A 34 -12.84 13.18 -4.24
CA VAL A 34 -12.05 14.32 -3.73
C VAL A 34 -12.89 15.14 -2.79
N GLN A 35 -12.39 15.35 -1.57
CA GLN A 35 -12.98 16.24 -0.58
C GLN A 35 -12.07 17.44 -0.39
N THR A 36 -12.54 18.61 -0.83
CA THR A 36 -11.82 19.87 -0.71
C THR A 36 -12.16 20.55 0.61
N ASN A 37 -11.15 20.80 1.43
CA ASN A 37 -11.30 21.56 2.66
C ASN A 37 -11.29 23.06 2.34
N THR A 38 -12.40 23.74 2.64
CA THR A 38 -12.53 25.18 2.42
C THR A 38 -12.88 25.90 3.70
N LEU A 39 -12.36 27.12 3.87
CA LEU A 39 -12.68 28.02 4.98
C LEU A 39 -13.20 29.35 4.42
N GLU A 40 -14.45 29.71 4.77
CA GLU A 40 -15.02 31.01 4.49
C GLU A 40 -14.56 32.02 5.56
N VAL A 41 -14.06 33.18 5.13
CA VAL A 41 -13.66 34.26 6.01
C VAL A 41 -14.64 35.43 5.83
N LYS A 42 -15.34 35.78 6.90
CA LYS A 42 -16.32 36.87 6.87
C LYS A 42 -15.69 38.20 6.44
N GLY A 43 -16.28 38.82 5.41
CA GLY A 43 -15.80 40.11 4.86
C GLY A 43 -14.69 39.96 3.80
N ARG A 44 -14.45 38.75 3.32
CA ARG A 44 -13.56 38.48 2.20
C ARG A 44 -14.30 37.70 1.11
N ASP A 45 -14.08 38.10 -0.15
CA ASP A 45 -14.63 37.35 -1.29
C ASP A 45 -13.92 36.02 -1.48
N GLY A 46 -14.71 34.97 -1.81
CA GLY A 46 -14.22 33.63 -2.05
C GLY A 46 -13.94 32.82 -0.78
N VAL A 47 -13.24 31.72 -0.93
CA VAL A 47 -12.88 30.79 0.16
C VAL A 47 -11.39 30.56 0.19
N LEU A 48 -10.83 30.30 1.36
CA LEU A 48 -9.49 29.74 1.50
C LEU A 48 -9.56 28.24 1.26
N VAL A 49 -8.71 27.73 0.38
CA VAL A 49 -8.64 26.30 0.04
C VAL A 49 -7.51 25.68 0.83
N GLY A 50 -7.82 24.66 1.60
CA GLY A 50 -6.85 23.78 2.28
C GLY A 50 -6.46 22.58 1.40
N SER A 51 -5.72 21.64 1.97
CA SER A 51 -5.36 20.39 1.29
C SER A 51 -6.60 19.52 1.04
N ASN A 52 -6.67 18.91 -0.13
CA ASN A 52 -7.69 17.91 -0.45
C ASN A 52 -7.44 16.62 0.34
N THR A 53 -8.52 15.94 0.69
CA THR A 53 -8.50 14.54 1.15
C THR A 53 -9.21 13.66 0.13
N PHE A 54 -8.86 12.39 0.11
CA PHE A 54 -9.38 11.43 -0.87
C PHE A 54 -10.21 10.37 -0.14
N GLY A 55 -11.43 10.20 -0.60
CA GLY A 55 -12.36 9.21 -0.07
C GLY A 55 -12.23 7.85 -0.76
N PRO A 56 -13.01 6.87 -0.29
CA PRO A 56 -13.11 5.57 -0.95
C PRO A 56 -13.59 5.68 -2.39
N PHE A 57 -13.28 4.67 -3.21
CA PHE A 57 -13.77 4.52 -4.57
C PHE A 57 -14.17 3.07 -4.84
N LYS A 58 -14.84 2.80 -5.95
CA LYS A 58 -15.26 1.45 -6.30
C LYS A 58 -14.33 0.81 -7.31
N LEU A 59 -14.07 -0.47 -7.08
CA LEU A 59 -13.48 -1.39 -8.03
C LEU A 59 -14.55 -2.40 -8.43
N ILE A 60 -14.93 -2.40 -9.69
CA ILE A 60 -15.96 -3.28 -10.24
C ILE A 60 -15.27 -4.36 -11.07
N LEU A 61 -15.52 -5.62 -10.75
CA LEU A 61 -14.99 -6.76 -11.49
C LEU A 61 -16.12 -7.51 -12.19
N ASN A 62 -15.97 -7.72 -13.48
CA ASN A 62 -16.93 -8.41 -14.33
C ASN A 62 -16.49 -9.85 -14.61
N PHE A 63 -17.41 -10.78 -14.41
CA PHE A 63 -17.19 -12.21 -14.65
C PHE A 63 -18.32 -12.79 -15.46
N VAL A 64 -18.03 -13.89 -16.15
CA VAL A 64 -19.04 -14.78 -16.72
C VAL A 64 -18.92 -16.17 -16.10
N TYR A 65 -20.05 -16.78 -15.84
CA TYR A 65 -20.14 -18.14 -15.38
C TYR A 65 -21.04 -18.97 -16.30
N THR A 66 -20.61 -20.20 -16.60
CA THR A 66 -21.38 -21.16 -17.40
C THR A 66 -21.63 -22.42 -16.56
N GLY A 67 -22.83 -22.57 -16.01
CA GLY A 67 -23.24 -23.73 -15.24
C GLY A 67 -23.43 -24.98 -16.10
N VAL A 68 -23.36 -26.15 -15.48
CA VAL A 68 -23.72 -27.39 -16.11
C VAL A 68 -25.26 -27.49 -16.30
N ASP A 69 -25.98 -27.03 -15.27
CA ASP A 69 -27.44 -26.90 -15.23
C ASP A 69 -27.85 -25.70 -14.36
N THR A 70 -29.17 -25.52 -14.19
CA THR A 70 -29.74 -24.42 -13.39
C THR A 70 -29.48 -24.62 -11.90
N GLU A 71 -29.43 -25.84 -11.40
CA GLU A 71 -29.17 -26.14 -9.99
C GLU A 71 -27.70 -25.81 -9.64
N ASP A 72 -26.75 -26.22 -10.47
CA ASP A 72 -25.35 -25.89 -10.37
C ASP A 72 -25.13 -24.36 -10.36
N TYR A 73 -25.84 -23.63 -11.22
CA TYR A 73 -25.79 -22.17 -11.25
C TYR A 73 -26.28 -21.53 -9.93
N HIS A 74 -27.32 -22.03 -9.32
CA HIS A 74 -27.82 -21.55 -8.03
C HIS A 74 -26.85 -21.86 -6.89
N LEU A 75 -26.24 -23.04 -6.88
CA LEU A 75 -25.21 -23.42 -5.92
C LEU A 75 -23.95 -22.53 -6.06
N PHE A 76 -23.55 -22.20 -7.29
CA PHE A 76 -22.46 -21.29 -7.54
C PHE A 76 -22.74 -19.88 -7.00
N LYS A 77 -23.95 -19.33 -7.22
CA LYS A 77 -24.37 -18.04 -6.62
C LYS A 77 -24.21 -18.05 -5.09
N GLN A 78 -24.62 -19.12 -4.44
CA GLN A 78 -24.49 -19.26 -2.98
C GLN A 78 -23.03 -19.32 -2.56
N ARG A 79 -22.19 -20.07 -3.29
CA ARG A 79 -20.76 -20.18 -3.03
C ARG A 79 -20.05 -18.82 -3.18
N MET A 80 -20.35 -18.07 -4.24
CA MET A 80 -19.81 -16.72 -4.46
C MET A 80 -20.15 -15.78 -3.30
N ARG A 81 -21.39 -15.80 -2.81
CA ARG A 81 -21.78 -15.00 -1.63
C ARG A 81 -20.93 -15.34 -0.42
N GLY A 82 -20.71 -16.62 -0.14
CA GLY A 82 -19.89 -17.06 0.99
C GLY A 82 -18.40 -16.66 0.87
N LEU A 83 -17.89 -16.55 -0.35
CA LEU A 83 -16.49 -16.15 -0.60
C LEU A 83 -16.31 -14.62 -0.52
N LEU A 84 -17.26 -13.86 -1.08
CA LEU A 84 -17.14 -12.40 -1.24
C LEU A 84 -17.51 -11.62 0.02
N PHE A 85 -18.60 -12.01 0.72
CA PHE A 85 -19.08 -11.27 1.89
C PHE A 85 -18.38 -11.76 3.16
N ARG A 86 -17.18 -11.23 3.40
CA ARG A 86 -16.37 -11.53 4.58
C ARG A 86 -16.57 -10.46 5.67
N ARG A 87 -16.36 -10.85 6.92
CA ARG A 87 -16.42 -9.91 8.06
C ARG A 87 -15.20 -9.00 8.12
N GLU A 88 -14.06 -9.48 7.65
CA GLU A 88 -12.79 -8.76 7.64
C GLU A 88 -12.47 -8.26 6.23
N PRO A 89 -11.90 -7.06 6.09
CA PRO A 89 -11.40 -6.59 4.81
C PRO A 89 -10.26 -7.49 4.31
N PHE A 90 -10.05 -7.44 3.01
CA PHE A 90 -9.02 -8.23 2.34
C PHE A 90 -8.42 -7.45 1.17
N TYR A 91 -7.38 -7.99 0.59
CA TYR A 91 -6.81 -7.47 -0.65
C TYR A 91 -7.34 -8.22 -1.86
N ILE A 92 -7.50 -7.48 -2.96
CA ILE A 92 -7.78 -8.05 -4.28
C ILE A 92 -6.70 -7.60 -5.26
N THR A 93 -6.32 -8.50 -6.17
CA THR A 93 -5.46 -8.22 -7.31
C THR A 93 -6.01 -8.93 -8.53
N HIS A 94 -5.78 -8.37 -9.72
CA HIS A 94 -6.23 -8.95 -10.98
C HIS A 94 -5.16 -8.82 -12.08
N SER A 95 -5.21 -9.71 -13.05
CA SER A 95 -4.18 -9.85 -14.10
C SER A 95 -4.08 -8.65 -15.03
N ASP A 96 -5.13 -7.83 -15.14
CA ASP A 96 -5.13 -6.66 -16.02
C ASP A 96 -4.32 -5.49 -15.41
N MET A 97 -4.07 -5.52 -14.07
CA MET A 97 -3.16 -4.60 -13.34
C MET A 97 -2.32 -5.40 -12.33
N PRO A 98 -1.40 -6.27 -12.79
CA PRO A 98 -0.74 -7.28 -11.95
C PRO A 98 0.17 -6.69 -10.86
N GLY A 99 0.63 -5.46 -11.03
CA GLY A 99 1.48 -4.76 -10.06
C GLY A 99 0.72 -4.06 -8.93
N LYS A 100 -0.63 -4.10 -8.92
CA LYS A 100 -1.47 -3.43 -7.93
C LYS A 100 -2.24 -4.40 -7.05
N LYS A 101 -2.49 -4.01 -5.80
CA LYS A 101 -3.44 -4.61 -4.89
C LYS A 101 -4.37 -3.54 -4.33
N TYR A 102 -5.61 -3.90 -4.10
CA TYR A 102 -6.65 -3.03 -3.58
C TYR A 102 -7.13 -3.54 -2.23
N ALA A 103 -7.10 -2.71 -1.21
CA ALA A 103 -7.65 -3.03 0.11
C ALA A 103 -9.17 -2.80 0.11
N VAL A 104 -9.94 -3.88 0.18
CA VAL A 104 -11.37 -3.83 -0.13
C VAL A 104 -12.24 -4.57 0.88
N TYR A 105 -13.53 -4.25 0.83
CA TYR A 105 -14.62 -5.15 1.21
C TYR A 105 -15.65 -5.21 0.08
N CYS A 106 -16.35 -6.34 -0.03
CA CYS A 106 -17.40 -6.48 -1.03
C CYS A 106 -18.60 -5.64 -0.60
N GLU A 107 -19.05 -4.71 -1.45
CA GLU A 107 -20.23 -3.87 -1.21
C GLU A 107 -21.47 -4.52 -1.74
N SER A 108 -21.42 -4.98 -2.98
CA SER A 108 -22.55 -5.63 -3.65
C SER A 108 -22.06 -6.59 -4.73
N HIS A 109 -22.92 -7.49 -5.13
CA HIS A 109 -22.78 -8.23 -6.36
C HIS A 109 -24.13 -8.26 -7.08
N THR A 110 -24.09 -7.99 -8.34
CA THR A 110 -25.24 -8.11 -9.25
C THR A 110 -25.02 -9.30 -10.14
N ILE A 111 -26.04 -10.13 -10.28
CA ILE A 111 -26.00 -11.30 -11.13
C ILE A 111 -27.12 -11.16 -12.14
N GLU A 112 -26.75 -11.00 -13.39
CA GLU A 112 -27.66 -10.95 -14.51
C GLU A 112 -27.75 -12.35 -15.13
N ASP A 113 -28.93 -12.91 -15.13
CA ASP A 113 -29.21 -14.18 -15.80
C ASP A 113 -29.27 -13.89 -17.33
N VAL A 114 -28.27 -14.36 -18.06
CA VAL A 114 -28.16 -14.10 -19.50
C VAL A 114 -29.05 -15.05 -20.28
N TYR A 115 -28.94 -16.33 -20.01
CA TYR A 115 -29.80 -17.38 -20.57
C TYR A 115 -29.58 -18.70 -19.84
N ASP A 116 -30.68 -19.31 -19.36
CA ASP A 116 -30.72 -20.64 -18.74
C ASP A 116 -29.71 -20.82 -17.59
N ARG A 117 -28.53 -21.38 -17.87
CA ARG A 117 -27.45 -21.70 -16.94
C ARG A 117 -26.25 -20.73 -16.99
N ASN A 118 -26.34 -19.68 -17.79
CA ASN A 118 -25.28 -18.71 -17.98
C ASN A 118 -25.63 -17.40 -17.27
N GLY A 119 -24.67 -16.83 -16.57
CA GLY A 119 -24.85 -15.54 -15.91
C GLY A 119 -23.62 -14.65 -16.03
N LYS A 120 -23.87 -13.35 -16.12
CA LYS A 120 -22.88 -12.31 -15.96
C LYS A 120 -22.90 -11.87 -14.49
N PHE A 121 -21.72 -11.82 -13.88
CA PHE A 121 -21.54 -11.37 -12.51
C PHE A 121 -20.79 -10.04 -12.51
N GLU A 122 -21.40 -9.06 -11.91
CA GLU A 122 -20.75 -7.80 -11.59
C GLU A 122 -20.55 -7.75 -10.08
N VAL A 123 -19.30 -7.62 -9.64
CA VAL A 123 -18.95 -7.56 -8.21
C VAL A 123 -18.31 -6.20 -7.93
N SER A 124 -18.99 -5.41 -7.10
CA SER A 124 -18.51 -4.10 -6.67
C SER A 124 -17.83 -4.21 -5.31
N PHE A 125 -16.59 -3.76 -5.28
CA PHE A 125 -15.76 -3.67 -4.08
C PHE A 125 -15.53 -2.20 -3.72
N ASN A 126 -15.64 -1.89 -2.44
CA ASN A 126 -15.27 -0.59 -1.92
C ASN A 126 -13.79 -0.60 -1.53
N VAL A 127 -12.97 0.21 -2.21
CA VAL A 127 -11.55 0.43 -1.90
C VAL A 127 -11.48 1.49 -0.81
N TYR A 128 -11.52 1.04 0.44
CA TYR A 128 -11.76 1.90 1.60
C TYR A 128 -10.60 2.84 1.95
N LYS A 129 -9.38 2.54 1.49
CA LYS A 129 -8.20 3.38 1.72
C LYS A 129 -8.16 4.63 0.83
N GLY A 130 -8.96 4.68 -0.25
CA GLY A 130 -8.92 5.78 -1.23
C GLY A 130 -7.69 5.77 -2.13
N TYR A 131 -6.96 4.65 -2.19
CA TYR A 131 -5.80 4.38 -3.06
C TYR A 131 -5.58 2.88 -3.23
N SER A 132 -4.91 2.51 -4.31
CA SER A 132 -4.33 1.18 -4.50
C SER A 132 -2.86 1.16 -4.07
N GLU A 133 -2.34 -0.03 -3.73
CA GLU A 133 -0.98 -0.23 -3.27
C GLU A 133 -0.21 -1.10 -4.27
N SER A 134 1.12 -0.97 -4.31
CA SER A 134 1.95 -1.92 -5.04
C SER A 134 1.76 -3.33 -4.48
N LEU A 135 1.72 -4.33 -5.35
CA LEU A 135 1.52 -5.74 -4.95
C LEU A 135 2.61 -6.19 -3.97
N LYS A 136 3.85 -5.75 -4.18
CA LYS A 136 5.02 -6.05 -3.36
C LYS A 136 5.53 -4.80 -2.67
N ASN A 137 6.17 -4.97 -1.52
CA ASN A 137 6.84 -3.89 -0.82
C ASN A 137 8.24 -3.61 -1.40
N THR A 138 8.84 -2.51 -0.98
CA THR A 138 10.14 -2.04 -1.46
C THR A 138 11.32 -2.97 -1.16
N LEU A 139 11.23 -3.88 -0.20
CA LEU A 139 12.29 -4.85 0.09
C LEU A 139 12.26 -6.07 -0.83
N ASP A 140 11.10 -6.34 -1.46
CA ASP A 140 10.90 -7.43 -2.42
C ASP A 140 11.06 -6.97 -3.87
N VAL A 141 11.75 -5.84 -4.09
CA VAL A 141 11.92 -5.23 -5.42
C VAL A 141 12.72 -6.16 -6.34
N ASN A 142 12.01 -6.68 -7.32
CA ASN A 142 12.59 -7.27 -8.53
C ASN A 142 11.90 -6.63 -9.74
N PHE A 143 12.49 -5.58 -10.27
CA PHE A 143 11.95 -4.83 -11.41
C PHE A 143 11.83 -5.64 -12.71
N LEU A 144 12.39 -6.84 -12.76
CA LEU A 144 12.27 -7.76 -13.90
C LEU A 144 11.03 -8.66 -13.81
N SER A 145 10.25 -8.56 -12.73
CA SER A 145 9.04 -9.37 -12.54
C SER A 145 7.78 -8.57 -12.92
N ASP A 146 6.75 -9.28 -13.41
CA ASP A 146 5.42 -8.73 -13.72
C ASP A 146 4.66 -8.19 -12.48
N ASN A 147 5.30 -8.19 -11.30
CA ASN A 147 4.71 -7.78 -10.03
C ASN A 147 4.77 -6.27 -9.78
N TRP A 148 5.27 -5.48 -10.75
CA TRP A 148 5.42 -4.03 -10.62
C TRP A 148 4.72 -3.32 -11.77
N GLN A 149 4.01 -2.25 -11.45
CA GLN A 149 3.37 -1.38 -12.44
C GLN A 149 4.40 -0.37 -12.95
N PHE A 150 5.03 -0.63 -14.11
CA PHE A 150 6.10 0.20 -14.68
C PHE A 150 5.67 1.63 -15.06
N GLU A 151 4.42 1.83 -15.46
CA GLU A 151 3.89 3.17 -15.79
C GLU A 151 3.68 4.07 -14.56
N GLY A 152 3.81 3.52 -13.35
CA GLY A 152 3.76 4.23 -12.08
C GLY A 152 5.03 5.03 -11.74
N GLY A 153 5.86 5.42 -12.74
CA GLY A 153 7.03 6.28 -12.50
C GLY A 153 8.32 5.57 -12.13
N LEU A 154 8.45 4.25 -12.40
CA LEU A 154 9.71 3.53 -12.24
C LEU A 154 10.78 4.10 -13.19
N ILE A 155 11.90 4.57 -12.64
CA ILE A 155 13.03 5.10 -13.39
C ILE A 155 14.02 3.97 -13.65
N SER A 156 14.27 3.63 -14.91
CA SER A 156 15.18 2.55 -15.29
C SER A 156 16.67 2.92 -15.22
N ASP A 157 17.00 4.20 -15.09
CA ASP A 157 18.36 4.70 -15.29
C ASP A 157 19.21 4.79 -14.01
N LYS A 158 18.63 4.59 -12.84
CA LYS A 158 19.33 4.56 -11.55
C LYS A 158 19.09 3.25 -10.82
N GLU A 159 20.13 2.73 -10.18
CA GLU A 159 20.00 1.59 -9.28
C GLU A 159 19.24 2.01 -8.01
N ILE A 160 17.97 1.65 -7.94
CA ILE A 160 17.12 1.95 -6.80
C ILE A 160 17.36 0.90 -5.72
N LYS A 161 17.70 1.36 -4.53
CA LYS A 161 17.91 0.51 -3.34
C LYS A 161 17.11 1.02 -2.16
N TYR A 162 16.67 0.09 -1.32
CA TYR A 162 15.97 0.35 -0.06
C TYR A 162 16.71 -0.21 1.15
N LYS A 163 17.92 -0.77 0.90
CA LYS A 163 18.88 -1.20 1.91
C LYS A 163 20.21 -0.50 1.67
N HIS A 164 20.65 0.21 2.67
CA HIS A 164 21.87 1.04 2.59
C HIS A 164 22.78 0.78 3.78
N ASN A 165 24.11 0.80 3.51
CA ASN A 165 25.14 0.64 4.53
C ASN A 165 26.03 1.88 4.63
N SER A 166 25.43 3.06 4.41
CA SER A 166 26.11 4.37 4.47
C SER A 166 25.31 5.35 5.31
N LYS A 167 25.97 6.42 5.77
CA LYS A 167 25.30 7.46 6.56
C LYS A 167 24.44 8.39 5.72
N ARG A 168 24.70 8.49 4.41
CA ARG A 168 23.95 9.32 3.46
C ARG A 168 23.55 8.45 2.28
N PHE A 169 22.28 8.49 1.94
CA PHE A 169 21.71 7.71 0.86
C PHE A 169 20.40 8.32 0.37
N GLU A 170 19.94 7.84 -0.75
CA GLU A 170 18.66 8.25 -1.35
C GLU A 170 17.63 7.11 -1.25
N ILE A 171 16.40 7.45 -0.86
CA ILE A 171 15.24 6.57 -0.91
C ILE A 171 14.29 7.11 -1.96
N TRP A 172 13.95 6.28 -2.93
CA TRP A 172 13.02 6.64 -3.98
C TRP A 172 11.59 6.22 -3.62
N ASN A 173 10.67 7.18 -3.62
CA ASN A 173 9.24 6.93 -3.48
C ASN A 173 8.59 7.06 -4.87
N GLY A 174 8.18 5.91 -5.44
CA GLY A 174 7.49 5.83 -6.73
C GLY A 174 5.99 6.04 -6.64
N SER A 175 5.47 6.44 -5.49
CA SER A 175 4.05 6.74 -5.29
C SER A 175 3.65 8.05 -5.94
N PHE A 176 2.37 8.22 -6.21
CA PHE A 176 1.78 9.50 -6.61
C PHE A 176 1.60 10.47 -5.45
N ASP A 177 1.79 9.99 -4.22
CA ASP A 177 1.61 10.75 -2.99
C ASP A 177 2.77 10.54 -2.00
N THR A 178 2.80 11.38 -0.96
CA THR A 178 3.71 11.27 0.16
C THR A 178 3.40 10.00 0.98
N ILE A 179 4.42 9.23 1.29
CA ILE A 179 4.31 8.15 2.28
C ILE A 179 4.41 8.78 3.68
N ASP A 180 3.27 8.92 4.33
CA ASP A 180 3.13 9.42 5.70
C ASP A 180 2.93 8.23 6.65
N PRO A 181 3.83 7.98 7.62
CA PRO A 181 3.75 6.85 8.52
C PRO A 181 2.56 6.87 9.49
N LEU A 182 1.81 8.00 9.57
CA LEU A 182 0.55 8.06 10.33
C LEU A 182 -0.59 7.37 9.60
N THR A 183 -0.56 7.34 8.26
CA THR A 183 -1.65 6.84 7.42
C THR A 183 -1.24 5.67 6.53
N HIS A 184 0.04 5.58 6.19
CA HIS A 184 0.58 4.58 5.28
C HIS A 184 1.54 3.63 6.00
N LYS A 185 1.68 2.42 5.47
CA LYS A 185 2.68 1.50 5.97
C LYS A 185 4.08 2.04 5.64
N LEU A 186 4.86 2.34 6.67
CA LEU A 186 6.29 2.64 6.57
C LEU A 186 7.00 1.97 7.74
N ILE A 187 7.94 1.09 7.44
CA ILE A 187 8.79 0.45 8.44
C ILE A 187 10.24 0.80 8.11
N ILE A 188 10.91 1.43 9.07
CA ILE A 188 12.33 1.81 8.96
C ILE A 188 13.12 0.99 9.98
N ARG A 189 14.12 0.22 9.52
CA ARG A 189 15.00 -0.56 10.39
C ARG A 189 16.40 0.03 10.34
N ILE A 190 16.94 0.35 11.49
CA ILE A 190 18.26 0.95 11.62
C ILE A 190 19.13 0.08 12.53
N LYS A 191 20.33 -0.24 12.07
CA LYS A 191 21.42 -0.81 12.85
C LYS A 191 22.59 0.16 12.77
N ALA A 192 23.21 0.46 13.91
CA ALA A 192 24.40 1.30 13.97
C ALA A 192 25.11 1.10 15.29
N ASP A 193 26.39 1.40 15.33
CA ASP A 193 27.06 1.69 16.60
C ASP A 193 26.89 3.19 16.85
N ALA A 194 26.04 3.52 17.83
CA ALA A 194 25.69 4.90 18.18
C ALA A 194 25.69 5.05 19.72
N PRO A 195 26.85 5.22 20.35
CA PRO A 195 26.97 5.23 21.82
C PRO A 195 26.22 6.38 22.47
N ASN A 196 26.02 7.48 21.76
CA ASN A 196 25.32 8.69 22.23
C ASN A 196 24.02 8.96 21.47
N GLY A 197 23.44 7.91 20.86
CA GLY A 197 22.30 8.06 19.96
C GLY A 197 22.67 8.62 18.58
N PHE A 198 21.64 8.94 17.80
CA PHE A 198 21.80 9.49 16.46
C PHE A 198 20.60 10.36 16.07
N LYS A 199 20.74 11.12 15.00
CA LYS A 199 19.65 11.77 14.30
C LYS A 199 19.56 11.21 12.87
N MET A 200 18.33 11.05 12.37
CA MET A 200 18.04 10.71 11.00
C MET A 200 17.20 11.83 10.39
N THR A 201 17.71 12.45 9.34
CA THR A 201 17.08 13.60 8.68
C THR A 201 16.72 13.26 7.24
N ASN A 202 15.49 13.58 6.84
CA ASN A 202 15.13 13.68 5.43
C ASN A 202 15.32 15.13 4.98
N HIS A 203 16.34 15.38 4.16
CA HIS A 203 16.65 16.74 3.67
C HIS A 203 15.62 17.31 2.70
N MET A 204 14.74 16.47 2.14
CA MET A 204 13.67 16.93 1.25
C MET A 204 12.49 17.53 2.02
N THR A 205 12.16 16.97 3.19
CA THR A 205 11.08 17.47 4.05
C THR A 205 11.59 18.35 5.20
N GLY A 206 12.89 18.23 5.56
CA GLY A 206 13.47 18.86 6.73
C GLY A 206 13.14 18.16 8.06
N GLN A 207 12.36 17.09 8.03
CA GLN A 207 11.97 16.32 9.21
C GLN A 207 13.17 15.55 9.76
N THR A 208 13.25 15.46 11.10
CA THR A 208 14.38 14.80 11.79
C THR A 208 13.87 13.96 12.95
N ILE A 209 14.16 12.67 12.92
CA ILE A 209 14.03 11.76 14.07
C ILE A 209 15.33 11.81 14.87
N ILE A 210 15.22 11.97 16.19
CA ILE A 210 16.36 11.88 17.12
C ILE A 210 16.12 10.68 18.05
N TYR A 211 17.11 9.80 18.12
CA TYR A 211 17.16 8.73 19.12
C TYR A 211 18.24 9.05 20.13
N TYR A 212 17.87 9.19 21.40
CA TYR A 212 18.74 9.59 22.51
C TYR A 212 19.43 8.42 23.20
N GLY A 213 18.94 7.19 22.99
CA GLY A 213 19.51 6.00 23.58
C GLY A 213 20.82 5.54 22.90
N SER A 214 21.60 4.72 23.57
CA SER A 214 22.70 4.01 22.89
C SER A 214 22.16 2.88 22.01
N LEU A 215 22.77 2.67 20.87
CA LEU A 215 22.48 1.57 19.95
C LEU A 215 23.78 0.84 19.62
N GLN A 216 23.72 -0.48 19.56
CA GLN A 216 24.82 -1.33 19.11
C GLN A 216 24.48 -1.97 17.77
N SER A 217 25.44 -2.20 16.91
CA SER A 217 25.24 -2.71 15.55
C SER A 217 24.54 -4.09 15.47
N TYR A 218 24.55 -4.89 16.56
CA TYR A 218 23.79 -6.13 16.64
C TYR A 218 22.32 -5.93 17.01
N GLN A 219 21.91 -4.75 17.50
CA GLN A 219 20.54 -4.37 17.79
C GLN A 219 19.91 -3.74 16.56
N THR A 220 18.59 -3.92 16.41
CA THR A 220 17.81 -3.26 15.37
C THR A 220 16.79 -2.34 16.04
N LEU A 221 16.95 -1.04 15.83
CA LEU A 221 15.89 -0.07 16.11
C LEU A 221 14.95 -0.04 14.92
N THR A 222 13.69 -0.37 15.14
CA THR A 222 12.66 -0.43 14.11
C THR A 222 11.58 0.61 14.40
N PHE A 223 11.32 1.49 13.45
CA PHE A 223 10.14 2.35 13.45
C PHE A 223 9.03 1.65 12.67
N ILE A 224 7.96 1.26 13.36
CA ILE A 224 6.74 0.70 12.75
C ILE A 224 5.72 1.83 12.69
N GLY A 225 5.60 2.46 11.53
CA GLY A 225 4.97 3.77 11.45
C GLY A 225 5.71 4.76 12.34
N VAL A 226 5.01 5.34 13.31
CA VAL A 226 5.56 6.30 14.28
C VAL A 226 6.04 5.65 15.59
N HIS A 227 6.02 4.32 15.68
CA HIS A 227 6.32 3.58 16.92
C HIS A 227 7.71 2.95 16.88
N PRO A 228 8.72 3.49 17.60
CA PRO A 228 10.05 2.91 17.69
C PRO A 228 10.09 1.74 18.68
N VAL A 229 10.71 0.64 18.25
CA VAL A 229 10.92 -0.58 19.06
C VAL A 229 12.33 -1.13 18.86
N ILE A 230 12.89 -1.76 19.92
CA ILE A 230 14.09 -2.61 19.84
C ILE A 230 13.67 -4.00 20.31
N GLY A 231 13.69 -4.98 19.39
CA GLY A 231 13.07 -6.29 19.67
C GLY A 231 11.58 -6.14 19.95
N SER A 232 11.14 -6.48 21.17
CA SER A 232 9.76 -6.31 21.65
C SER A 232 9.56 -5.07 22.53
N GLU A 233 10.62 -4.36 22.87
CA GLU A 233 10.58 -3.21 23.78
C GLU A 233 10.24 -1.92 23.01
N ARG A 234 9.26 -1.15 23.51
CA ARG A 234 8.92 0.18 23.01
C ARG A 234 9.89 1.22 23.57
N VAL A 235 10.59 1.92 22.68
CA VAL A 235 11.61 2.90 23.06
C VAL A 235 11.23 4.34 22.71
N GLY A 236 9.94 4.63 22.57
CA GLY A 236 9.44 5.96 22.20
C GLY A 236 9.88 7.08 23.13
N ALA A 237 10.01 6.80 24.44
CA ALA A 237 10.52 7.76 25.43
C ALA A 237 11.97 8.21 25.15
N ASN A 238 12.72 7.46 24.37
CA ASN A 238 14.10 7.77 23.96
C ASN A 238 14.15 8.47 22.58
N THR A 239 13.07 9.07 22.12
CA THR A 239 13.03 9.81 20.85
C THR A 239 12.44 11.21 21.05
N ASN A 240 12.56 12.06 20.04
CA ASN A 240 11.92 13.36 19.98
C ASN A 240 10.42 13.29 19.58
N HIS A 241 9.84 12.10 19.45
CA HIS A 241 8.46 11.85 19.01
C HIS A 241 8.11 12.39 17.62
N GLU A 242 9.10 12.62 16.79
CA GLU A 242 8.96 13.01 15.40
C GLU A 242 9.06 11.81 14.46
N TRP A 243 8.61 11.98 13.24
CA TRP A 243 8.67 10.97 12.18
C TRP A 243 9.20 11.57 10.87
N ILE A 244 9.48 10.71 9.91
CA ILE A 244 9.91 11.08 8.57
C ILE A 244 8.86 10.64 7.57
N GLU A 245 8.47 11.54 6.70
CA GLU A 245 7.68 11.30 5.50
C GLU A 245 8.60 11.14 4.30
N LEU A 246 8.12 10.43 3.27
CA LEU A 246 8.83 10.29 2.00
C LEU A 246 8.01 10.95 0.90
N LEU A 247 8.49 12.08 0.38
CA LEU A 247 7.88 12.76 -0.76
C LEU A 247 8.00 11.90 -2.03
N PRO A 248 7.10 12.05 -3.02
CA PRO A 248 7.29 11.45 -4.34
C PRO A 248 8.66 11.80 -4.93
N GLY A 249 9.34 10.82 -5.51
CA GLY A 249 10.69 10.97 -6.03
C GLY A 249 11.78 10.62 -5.02
N PHE A 250 12.99 11.18 -5.19
CA PHE A 250 14.15 10.88 -4.35
C PHE A 250 14.13 11.67 -3.05
N ASN A 251 14.31 10.96 -1.93
CA ASN A 251 14.43 11.51 -0.59
C ASN A 251 15.86 11.31 -0.09
N ASN A 252 16.56 12.41 0.20
CA ASN A 252 17.93 12.39 0.72
C ASN A 252 17.91 12.17 2.22
N ILE A 253 18.34 10.99 2.66
CA ILE A 253 18.39 10.60 4.07
C ILE A 253 19.82 10.69 4.59
N GLU A 254 19.98 11.30 5.76
CA GLU A 254 21.25 11.36 6.49
C GLU A 254 21.06 10.81 7.91
N ILE A 255 21.95 9.90 8.31
CA ILE A 255 22.06 9.39 9.68
C ILE A 255 23.37 9.89 10.26
N ASP A 256 23.32 10.77 11.26
CA ASP A 256 24.47 11.43 11.85
C ASP A 256 24.43 11.44 13.38
N GLY A 257 25.58 11.55 14.02
CA GLY A 257 25.76 11.62 15.46
C GLY A 257 27.20 11.40 15.89
N VAL A 258 27.49 11.78 17.14
CA VAL A 258 28.84 11.63 17.71
C VAL A 258 29.16 10.15 17.93
N GLY A 259 30.18 9.65 17.24
CA GLY A 259 30.61 8.25 17.34
C GLY A 259 29.77 7.26 16.53
N VAL A 260 28.82 7.73 15.71
CA VAL A 260 28.02 6.85 14.85
C VAL A 260 28.89 6.17 13.79
N SER A 261 28.81 4.85 13.71
CA SER A 261 29.50 4.01 12.73
C SER A 261 28.68 2.75 12.41
N ASN A 262 29.13 1.94 11.45
CA ASN A 262 28.50 0.66 11.08
C ASN A 262 27.00 0.78 10.77
N VAL A 263 26.61 1.86 10.09
CA VAL A 263 25.21 2.16 9.77
C VAL A 263 24.68 1.19 8.72
N SER A 264 23.51 0.60 8.99
CA SER A 264 22.68 -0.11 8.03
C SER A 264 21.24 0.36 8.21
N ALA A 265 20.58 0.73 7.12
CA ALA A 265 19.20 1.20 7.12
C ALA A 265 18.38 0.45 6.05
N GLU A 266 17.17 0.06 6.40
CA GLU A 266 16.19 -0.55 5.49
C GLU A 266 14.88 0.23 5.56
N PHE A 267 14.28 0.49 4.39
CA PHE A 267 13.00 1.18 4.25
C PHE A 267 12.00 0.26 3.56
N GLU A 268 10.96 -0.14 4.29
CA GLU A 268 9.89 -1.02 3.80
C GLU A 268 8.58 -0.26 3.75
N PHE A 269 8.04 -0.09 2.55
CA PHE A 269 6.72 0.50 2.30
C PHE A 269 6.17 -0.01 0.97
N ASP A 270 4.88 0.19 0.75
CA ASP A 270 4.22 -0.08 -0.51
C ASP A 270 4.04 1.24 -1.26
N PHE A 271 4.17 1.25 -2.59
CA PHE A 271 3.83 2.42 -3.38
C PHE A 271 2.32 2.63 -3.42
N ILE A 272 1.90 3.88 -3.50
CA ILE A 272 0.50 4.31 -3.50
C ILE A 272 0.16 4.87 -4.86
N TYR A 273 -0.95 4.41 -5.43
CA TYR A 273 -1.48 4.84 -6.72
C TYR A 273 -2.94 5.31 -6.57
N ARG A 274 -3.26 6.37 -7.30
CA ARG A 274 -4.61 6.91 -7.42
C ARG A 274 -5.03 6.99 -8.87
#